data_6330c11c8f19e7cafc00bfa34aa867b3
#
_entry.id   6330c11c8f19e7cafc00bfa34aa867b3
#
_cell.length_a   1.000
_cell.length_b   1.000
_cell.length_c   1.000
_cell.angle_alpha   90.00
_cell.angle_beta   90.00
_cell.angle_gamma   90.00
#
_symmetry.space_group_name_H-M   'P 1'
#
loop_
_entity.id
_entity.type
_entity.pdbx_description
1 polymer ?
#
loop_
_entity_poly.entity_id
_entity_poly.type
_entity_poly.pdbx_seq_one_letter_code
_entity_poly.pdbx_strand_id
1 'polypeptide(L)'
;MADVIVDASYSNAGSIGFRPLVSYISENSIAMTAPVLQEQLHTESWVVSFVMPDGMELRDLPIPKNQRVTLRTIHQHTAAALGFSGMTSEAKIHEKEAELRSALTKANLKPTGPMRIARFDPPWKPGFLRHNEVIIPIQD
;
A
#
# COMPACT_ATOMS: atom_id res chain seq x y z
N MET A 1 -10.84 -3.44 -0.88
CA MET A 1 -9.74 -2.50 -1.10
C MET A 1 -10.08 -1.53 -2.22
N ALA A 2 -9.80 -0.26 -2.06
CA ALA A 2 -10.01 0.74 -3.09
C ALA A 2 -8.65 1.17 -3.65
N ASP A 3 -8.50 1.12 -4.96
CA ASP A 3 -7.24 1.35 -5.66
C ASP A 3 -7.32 2.52 -6.64
N VAL A 4 -6.21 3.22 -6.80
CA VAL A 4 -5.99 4.18 -7.90
C VAL A 4 -4.65 3.89 -8.56
N ILE A 5 -4.65 3.79 -9.89
CA ILE A 5 -3.42 3.70 -10.67
C ILE A 5 -2.94 5.11 -10.97
N VAL A 6 -1.68 5.38 -10.68
CA VAL A 6 -1.06 6.71 -10.84
C VAL A 6 0.18 6.60 -11.71
N ASP A 7 0.21 7.38 -12.79
CA ASP A 7 1.39 7.51 -13.65
C ASP A 7 2.23 8.69 -13.15
N ALA A 8 3.17 8.41 -12.27
CA ALA A 8 4.02 9.39 -11.63
C ALA A 8 5.25 8.72 -11.02
N SER A 9 6.24 9.53 -10.64
CA SER A 9 7.39 9.03 -9.90
C SER A 9 6.95 8.55 -8.51
N TYR A 10 7.79 7.72 -7.89
CA TYR A 10 7.53 7.23 -6.53
C TYR A 10 7.18 8.37 -5.56
N SER A 11 7.94 9.45 -5.57
CA SER A 11 7.77 10.54 -4.62
C SER A 11 6.44 11.30 -4.76
N ASN A 12 5.83 11.27 -5.94
CA ASN A 12 4.57 11.96 -6.22
C ASN A 12 3.35 11.05 -6.23
N ALA A 13 3.54 9.77 -6.50
CA ALA A 13 2.45 8.81 -6.67
C ALA A 13 1.54 8.71 -5.44
N GLY A 14 2.13 8.69 -4.25
CA GLY A 14 1.38 8.60 -3.00
C GLY A 14 0.37 9.73 -2.83
N SER A 15 0.82 10.98 -3.00
CA SER A 15 -0.05 12.15 -2.86
C SER A 15 -1.10 12.23 -3.96
N ILE A 16 -0.74 11.91 -5.19
CA ILE A 16 -1.67 11.96 -6.33
C ILE A 16 -2.77 10.90 -6.18
N GLY A 17 -2.41 9.70 -5.76
CA GLY A 17 -3.37 8.62 -5.55
C GLY A 17 -4.22 8.78 -4.31
N PHE A 18 -3.69 9.44 -3.29
CA PHE A 18 -4.38 9.64 -2.01
C PHE A 18 -5.67 10.46 -2.16
N ARG A 19 -5.65 11.52 -2.97
CA ARG A 19 -6.79 12.43 -3.12
C ARG A 19 -8.09 11.77 -3.59
N PRO A 20 -8.11 11.04 -4.72
CA PRO A 20 -9.35 10.39 -5.15
C PRO A 20 -9.82 9.32 -4.16
N LEU A 21 -8.92 8.65 -3.46
CA LEU A 21 -9.30 7.66 -2.45
C LEU A 21 -9.92 8.32 -1.22
N VAL A 22 -9.36 9.44 -0.74
CA VAL A 22 -9.94 10.21 0.37
C VAL A 22 -11.32 10.73 -0.01
N SER A 23 -11.48 11.25 -1.23
CA SER A 23 -12.79 11.71 -1.71
C SER A 23 -13.81 10.58 -1.69
N TYR A 24 -13.42 9.39 -2.15
CA TYR A 24 -14.30 8.22 -2.15
C TYR A 24 -14.79 7.86 -0.75
N ILE A 25 -13.88 7.73 0.22
CA ILE A 25 -14.29 7.36 1.59
C ILE A 25 -15.06 8.48 2.28
N SER A 26 -14.70 9.74 2.05
CA SER A 26 -15.38 10.89 2.65
C SER A 26 -16.80 11.03 2.13
N GLU A 27 -17.01 10.90 0.82
CA GLU A 27 -18.33 11.01 0.18
C GLU A 27 -19.28 9.90 0.65
N ASN A 28 -18.74 8.75 1.03
CA ASN A 28 -19.52 7.56 1.39
C ASN A 28 -19.49 7.26 2.90
N SER A 29 -18.99 8.18 3.70
CA SER A 29 -18.90 8.03 5.16
C SER A 29 -18.17 6.75 5.60
N ILE A 30 -17.13 6.37 4.86
CA ILE A 30 -16.30 5.22 5.19
C ILE A 30 -15.13 5.69 6.06
N ALA A 31 -14.88 5.00 7.16
CA ALA A 31 -13.78 5.34 8.05
C ALA A 31 -12.43 5.08 7.38
N MET A 32 -11.47 5.98 7.60
CA MET A 32 -10.10 5.80 7.17
C MET A 32 -9.44 4.71 8.00
N THR A 33 -8.80 3.74 7.35
CA THR A 33 -8.05 2.69 8.03
C THR A 33 -6.56 2.77 7.68
N ALA A 34 -5.77 1.95 8.35
CA ALA A 34 -4.35 1.76 8.05
C ALA A 34 -4.11 0.30 7.71
N PRO A 35 -3.11 -0.04 6.91
CA PRO A 35 -2.17 0.88 6.25
C PRO A 35 -2.69 1.42 4.92
N VAL A 36 -2.03 2.48 4.42
CA VAL A 36 -2.11 2.89 3.01
C VAL A 36 -1.02 2.12 2.27
N LEU A 37 -1.39 1.46 1.18
CA LEU A 37 -0.49 0.61 0.41
C LEU A 37 -0.07 1.30 -0.89
N GLN A 38 1.16 1.05 -1.30
CA GLN A 38 1.69 1.52 -2.58
C GLN A 38 2.52 0.42 -3.22
N GLU A 39 2.17 0.03 -4.45
CA GLU A 39 2.82 -1.04 -5.18
C GLU A 39 3.18 -0.57 -6.59
N GLN A 40 4.40 -0.88 -7.02
CA GLN A 40 4.85 -0.52 -8.35
C GLN A 40 4.28 -1.48 -9.40
N LEU A 41 3.66 -0.93 -10.45
CA LEU A 41 3.20 -1.71 -11.63
C LEU A 41 4.27 -1.73 -12.71
N HIS A 42 4.74 -0.55 -13.07
CA HIS A 42 5.76 -0.32 -14.10
C HIS A 42 6.62 0.86 -13.67
N THR A 43 7.67 1.16 -14.42
CA THR A 43 8.46 2.38 -14.22
C THR A 43 7.51 3.59 -14.24
N GLU A 44 7.53 4.39 -13.19
CA GLU A 44 6.66 5.56 -13.02
C GLU A 44 5.16 5.27 -13.09
N SER A 45 4.75 4.04 -12.72
CA SER A 45 3.34 3.68 -12.58
C SER A 45 3.14 2.90 -11.28
N TRP A 46 2.24 3.40 -10.44
CA TRP A 46 2.01 2.88 -9.10
C TRP A 46 0.53 2.64 -8.84
N VAL A 47 0.22 1.67 -7.99
CA VAL A 47 -1.11 1.50 -7.41
C VAL A 47 -1.04 2.02 -5.97
N VAL A 48 -1.90 2.98 -5.66
CA VAL A 48 -2.11 3.43 -4.27
C VAL A 48 -3.44 2.85 -3.81
N SER A 49 -3.48 2.25 -2.64
CA SER A 49 -4.63 1.50 -2.17
C SER A 49 -5.00 1.85 -0.73
N PHE A 50 -6.29 1.93 -0.47
CA PHE A 50 -6.84 2.02 0.88
C PHE A 50 -7.49 0.68 1.23
N VAL A 51 -7.17 0.17 2.41
CA VAL A 51 -7.85 -1.00 2.97
C VAL A 51 -9.18 -0.55 3.55
N MET A 52 -10.27 -1.23 3.20
CA MET A 52 -11.58 -0.89 3.74
C MET A 52 -11.74 -1.44 5.16
N PRO A 53 -12.61 -0.83 5.99
CA PRO A 53 -12.84 -1.30 7.36
C PRO A 53 -13.22 -2.78 7.42
N ASP A 54 -12.86 -3.43 8.53
CA ASP A 54 -13.19 -4.83 8.75
C ASP A 54 -14.70 -5.08 8.66
N GLY A 55 -15.07 -6.20 8.05
CA GLY A 55 -16.45 -6.60 7.88
C GLY A 55 -17.13 -6.01 6.64
N MET A 56 -16.49 -5.09 5.93
CA MET A 56 -17.02 -4.58 4.66
C MET A 56 -16.56 -5.46 3.50
N GLU A 57 -17.51 -6.08 2.83
CA GLU A 57 -17.27 -6.86 1.62
C GLU A 57 -17.44 -5.99 0.39
N LEU A 58 -16.94 -6.45 -0.75
CA LEU A 58 -17.03 -5.73 -2.01
C LEU A 58 -18.47 -5.29 -2.33
N ARG A 59 -19.44 -6.17 -2.06
CA ARG A 59 -20.88 -5.89 -2.31
C ARG A 59 -21.44 -4.78 -1.42
N ASP A 60 -20.79 -4.49 -0.27
CA ASP A 60 -21.24 -3.46 0.67
C ASP A 60 -20.71 -2.07 0.31
N LEU A 61 -19.76 -1.99 -0.63
CA LEU A 61 -19.09 -0.74 -0.98
C LEU A 61 -19.87 -0.01 -2.09
N PRO A 62 -20.10 1.31 -1.91
CA PRO A 62 -20.72 2.10 -2.96
C PRO A 62 -19.88 2.12 -4.24
N ILE A 63 -20.53 2.21 -5.39
CA ILE A 63 -19.85 2.33 -6.67
C ILE A 63 -19.13 3.69 -6.72
N PRO A 64 -17.82 3.73 -7.01
CA PRO A 64 -17.10 5.00 -7.08
C PRO A 64 -17.62 5.89 -8.20
N LYS A 65 -17.82 7.17 -7.90
CA LYS A 65 -18.16 8.18 -8.92
C LYS A 65 -16.97 8.51 -9.81
N ASN A 66 -15.75 8.49 -9.22
CA ASN A 66 -14.51 8.72 -9.95
C ASN A 66 -14.08 7.41 -10.60
N GLN A 67 -14.01 7.39 -11.94
CA GLN A 67 -13.62 6.20 -12.70
C GLN A 67 -12.17 5.74 -12.43
N ARG A 68 -11.34 6.58 -11.83
CA ARG A 68 -9.97 6.23 -11.46
C ARG A 68 -9.91 5.33 -10.23
N VAL A 69 -10.98 5.32 -9.41
CA VAL A 69 -11.05 4.47 -8.22
C VAL A 69 -11.65 3.13 -8.61
N THR A 70 -10.92 2.06 -8.34
CA THR A 70 -11.35 0.68 -8.60
C THR A 70 -11.44 -0.07 -7.29
N LEU A 71 -12.50 -0.85 -7.11
CA LEU A 71 -12.68 -1.70 -5.92
C LEU A 71 -12.28 -3.13 -6.26
N ARG A 72 -11.57 -3.79 -5.34
CA ARG A 72 -11.20 -5.20 -5.50
C ARG A 72 -11.15 -5.92 -4.17
N THR A 73 -11.28 -7.25 -4.23
CA THR A 73 -11.10 -8.12 -3.08
C THR A 73 -9.65 -8.64 -3.07
N ILE A 74 -9.03 -8.59 -1.89
CA ILE A 74 -7.73 -9.23 -1.68
C ILE A 74 -7.99 -10.53 -0.93
N HIS A 75 -7.60 -11.63 -1.55
CA HIS A 75 -7.71 -12.94 -0.91
C HIS A 75 -6.62 -13.11 0.14
N GLN A 76 -6.93 -13.88 1.18
CA GLN A 76 -5.97 -14.21 2.22
C GLN A 76 -4.74 -14.86 1.59
N HIS A 77 -3.57 -14.42 2.00
CA HIS A 77 -2.30 -14.94 1.52
C HIS A 77 -1.21 -14.74 2.58
N THR A 78 -0.14 -15.50 2.45
CA THR A 78 1.03 -15.38 3.33
C THR A 78 1.98 -14.33 2.75
N ALA A 79 2.49 -13.47 3.60
CA ALA A 79 3.46 -12.46 3.20
C ALA A 79 4.52 -12.28 4.27
N ALA A 80 5.70 -11.87 3.85
CA ALA A 80 6.77 -11.45 4.75
C ALA A 80 6.77 -9.93 4.83
N ALA A 81 7.04 -9.40 6.01
CA ALA A 81 7.07 -7.96 6.23
C ALA A 81 8.31 -7.56 7.04
N LEU A 82 8.87 -6.41 6.68
CA LEU A 82 9.96 -5.79 7.43
C LEU A 82 9.51 -4.41 7.88
N GLY A 83 9.34 -4.22 9.19
CA GLY A 83 8.95 -2.96 9.78
C GLY A 83 10.14 -2.02 9.97
N PHE A 84 9.91 -0.73 9.81
CA PHE A 84 10.91 0.30 10.06
C PHE A 84 10.24 1.62 10.39
N SER A 85 10.96 2.49 11.10
CA SER A 85 10.47 3.82 11.44
C SER A 85 11.11 4.86 10.53
N GLY A 86 10.45 6.01 10.39
CA GLY A 86 11.01 7.18 9.73
C GLY A 86 10.38 7.49 8.39
N MET A 87 11.09 8.29 7.60
CA MET A 87 10.64 8.73 6.28
C MET A 87 10.75 7.59 5.25
N THR A 88 9.83 7.57 4.31
CA THR A 88 9.80 6.57 3.23
C THR A 88 10.40 7.13 1.94
N SER A 89 11.66 7.56 1.99
CA SER A 89 12.37 7.97 0.77
C SER A 89 12.56 6.77 -0.16
N GLU A 90 12.70 7.03 -1.45
CA GLU A 90 12.90 5.98 -2.44
C GLU A 90 14.13 5.12 -2.12
N ALA A 91 15.24 5.79 -1.75
CA ALA A 91 16.46 5.09 -1.37
C ALA A 91 16.27 4.17 -0.18
N LYS A 92 15.55 4.63 0.85
CA LYS A 92 15.29 3.82 2.05
C LYS A 92 14.38 2.65 1.76
N ILE A 93 13.38 2.83 0.90
CA ILE A 93 12.48 1.75 0.48
C ILE A 93 13.26 0.68 -0.28
N HIS A 94 14.15 1.06 -1.20
CA HIS A 94 14.99 0.10 -1.91
C HIS A 94 15.93 -0.66 -0.98
N GLU A 95 16.50 0.03 0.01
CA GLU A 95 17.34 -0.58 1.04
C GLU A 95 16.55 -1.65 1.83
N LYS A 96 15.35 -1.30 2.28
CA LYS A 96 14.51 -2.22 3.05
C LYS A 96 13.99 -3.38 2.21
N GLU A 97 13.68 -3.15 0.97
CA GLU A 97 13.30 -4.22 0.04
C GLU A 97 14.46 -5.21 -0.14
N ALA A 98 15.66 -4.73 -0.38
CA ALA A 98 16.85 -5.57 -0.53
C ALA A 98 17.14 -6.38 0.73
N GLU A 99 16.99 -5.77 1.90
CA GLU A 99 17.16 -6.43 3.20
C GLU A 99 16.14 -7.55 3.39
N LEU A 100 14.86 -7.31 3.05
CA LEU A 100 13.81 -8.34 3.15
C LEU A 100 14.05 -9.46 2.16
N ARG A 101 14.39 -9.17 0.91
CA ARG A 101 14.67 -10.19 -0.10
C ARG A 101 15.87 -11.06 0.27
N SER A 102 16.91 -10.47 0.86
CA SER A 102 18.05 -11.22 1.38
C SER A 102 17.64 -12.19 2.49
N ALA A 103 16.79 -11.73 3.41
CA ALA A 103 16.27 -12.58 4.49
C ALA A 103 15.43 -13.73 3.96
N LEU A 104 14.59 -13.48 2.94
CA LEU A 104 13.79 -14.53 2.30
C LEU A 104 14.66 -15.58 1.62
N THR A 105 15.72 -15.17 0.93
CA THR A 105 16.66 -16.08 0.30
C THR A 105 17.32 -16.98 1.35
N LYS A 106 17.79 -16.41 2.46
CA LYS A 106 18.41 -17.16 3.56
C LYS A 106 17.45 -18.13 4.23
N ALA A 107 16.17 -17.78 4.33
CA ALA A 107 15.14 -18.62 4.90
C ALA A 107 14.53 -19.61 3.90
N ASN A 108 14.99 -19.59 2.65
CA ASN A 108 14.47 -20.43 1.56
C ASN A 108 12.98 -20.23 1.30
N LEU A 109 12.51 -18.99 1.41
CA LEU A 109 11.13 -18.59 1.13
C LEU A 109 11.06 -17.90 -0.23
N LYS A 110 10.03 -18.22 -1.02
CA LYS A 110 9.90 -17.76 -2.40
C LYS A 110 8.88 -16.62 -2.53
N PRO A 111 9.29 -15.46 -3.02
CA PRO A 111 8.33 -14.40 -3.35
C PRO A 111 7.39 -14.84 -4.47
N THR A 112 6.11 -14.44 -4.36
CA THR A 112 5.06 -14.75 -5.34
C THR A 112 4.52 -13.50 -6.03
N GLY A 113 5.00 -12.32 -5.67
CA GLY A 113 4.54 -11.07 -6.26
C GLY A 113 5.44 -9.90 -5.90
N PRO A 114 5.08 -8.70 -6.36
CA PRO A 114 5.88 -7.50 -6.13
C PRO A 114 5.80 -7.04 -4.68
N MET A 115 6.79 -6.23 -4.29
CA MET A 115 6.84 -5.59 -2.98
C MET A 115 5.79 -4.48 -2.88
N ARG A 116 5.16 -4.37 -1.72
CA ARG A 116 4.25 -3.29 -1.36
C ARG A 116 4.84 -2.48 -0.21
N ILE A 117 4.60 -1.19 -0.24
CA ILE A 117 4.94 -0.29 0.85
C ILE A 117 3.67 -0.05 1.65
N ALA A 118 3.73 -0.24 2.96
CA ALA A 118 2.60 -0.01 3.86
C ALA A 118 2.94 1.12 4.82
N ARG A 119 2.10 2.17 4.84
CA ARG A 119 2.25 3.32 5.73
C ARG A 119 1.11 3.30 6.74
N PHE A 120 1.48 3.26 8.02
CA PHE A 120 0.50 3.09 9.12
C PHE A 120 0.13 4.40 9.80
N ASP A 121 0.89 5.45 9.60
CA ASP A 121 0.71 6.72 10.28
C ASP A 121 0.30 7.85 9.35
N PRO A 122 -0.47 8.84 9.84
CA PRO A 122 -0.87 9.97 9.03
C PRO A 122 0.32 10.89 8.73
N PRO A 123 0.23 11.71 7.64
CA PRO A 123 1.35 12.55 7.20
C PRO A 123 1.80 13.60 8.21
N TRP A 124 0.92 14.02 9.14
CA TRP A 124 1.29 15.04 10.13
C TRP A 124 2.10 14.50 11.30
N LYS A 125 2.17 13.19 11.46
CA LYS A 125 2.99 12.58 12.51
C LYS A 125 4.46 12.79 12.16
N PRO A 126 5.33 13.22 13.13
CA PRO A 126 6.76 13.39 12.84
C PRO A 126 7.37 12.14 12.23
N GLY A 127 8.24 12.32 11.22
CA GLY A 127 8.80 11.25 10.44
C GLY A 127 9.44 10.16 11.29
N PHE A 128 10.21 10.53 12.31
CA PHE A 128 10.92 9.58 13.18
C PHE A 128 9.98 8.73 14.06
N LEU A 129 8.70 9.11 14.18
CA LEU A 129 7.68 8.36 14.92
C LEU A 129 6.77 7.53 14.01
N ARG A 130 6.91 7.67 12.69
CA ARG A 130 6.06 6.92 11.74
C ARG A 130 6.51 5.48 11.66
N HIS A 131 5.52 4.56 11.64
CA HIS A 131 5.76 3.15 11.39
C HIS A 131 5.42 2.80 9.95
N ASN A 132 6.34 2.07 9.30
CA ASN A 132 6.16 1.62 7.91
C ASN A 132 6.59 0.17 7.79
N GLU A 133 6.15 -0.47 6.72
CA GLU A 133 6.58 -1.82 6.37
C GLU A 133 6.81 -1.94 4.88
N VAL A 134 7.79 -2.75 4.50
CA VAL A 134 7.85 -3.34 3.16
C VAL A 134 7.32 -4.76 3.27
N ILE A 135 6.44 -5.14 2.34
CA ILE A 135 5.70 -6.41 2.38
C ILE A 135 5.90 -7.12 1.06
N ILE A 136 6.29 -8.39 1.12
CA ILE A 136 6.46 -9.22 -0.08
C ILE A 136 5.60 -10.48 0.10
N PRO A 137 4.64 -10.77 -0.81
CA PRO A 137 3.90 -12.01 -0.74
C PRO A 137 4.83 -13.18 -1.02
N ILE A 138 4.63 -14.28 -0.29
CA ILE A 138 5.45 -15.47 -0.39
C ILE A 138 4.59 -16.71 -0.61
N GLN A 139 5.21 -17.76 -1.11
CA GLN A 139 4.56 -19.05 -1.30
C GLN A 139 4.27 -19.71 0.07
N ASP A 140 3.09 -20.25 0.20
CA ASP A 140 2.70 -21.00 1.41
C ASP A 140 3.51 -22.29 1.58
#